data_94e35704a5f268bc0c554de2aa94dc43
#
_entry.id   94e35704a5f268bc0c554de2aa94dc43
#
_cell.length_a   1.000
_cell.length_b   1.000
_cell.length_c   1.000
_cell.angle_alpha   90.00
_cell.angle_beta   90.00
_cell.angle_gamma   90.00
#
_symmetry.space_group_name_H-M   'P 1'
#
loop_
_entity.id
_entity.type
_entity.pdbx_description
1 polymer ?
#
loop_
_entity_poly.entity_id
_entity_poly.type
_entity_poly.pdbx_seq_one_letter_code
_entity_poly.pdbx_strand_id
1 'polypeptide(L)'
;GMDGYQVCRELRTSSQVPIIMLSAKGEIFDKVLGLELGADDYMIKPFDSKELVARVKAVLRRYQVAPAPSASEQQGEYVEYPDLIVNLTNYSVIYMGHSVEMPPKELELLYFLAASPNQVFTREQLLDHIWGYEYIGDTRTVDVHIKRLREKIKDHNSWAITTVWGIGYKFEVKR
;
A
#
# COMPACT_ATOMS: atom_id res chain seq x y z
N GLY A 1 -29.35 6.48 -3.23
CA GLY A 1 -28.16 6.03 -3.95
C GLY A 1 -26.98 5.80 -3.03
N MET A 2 -26.05 5.01 -3.52
CA MET A 2 -24.85 4.64 -2.79
C MET A 2 -23.84 5.78 -2.87
N ASP A 3 -23.25 6.20 -1.75
CA ASP A 3 -22.21 7.22 -1.79
C ASP A 3 -20.84 6.60 -2.13
N GLY A 4 -19.84 7.46 -2.42
CA GLY A 4 -18.52 7.00 -2.84
C GLY A 4 -17.80 6.13 -1.80
N TYR A 5 -18.03 6.39 -0.53
CA TYR A 5 -17.43 5.59 0.55
C TYR A 5 -17.98 4.17 0.56
N GLN A 6 -19.30 4.03 0.36
CA GLN A 6 -19.94 2.72 0.27
C GLN A 6 -19.43 1.95 -0.94
N VAL A 7 -19.30 2.62 -2.08
CA VAL A 7 -18.77 1.99 -3.31
C VAL A 7 -17.36 1.47 -3.05
N CYS A 8 -16.50 2.27 -2.46
CA CYS A 8 -15.13 1.86 -2.15
C CYS A 8 -15.11 0.63 -1.24
N ARG A 9 -15.89 0.65 -0.18
CA ARG A 9 -15.96 -0.46 0.77
C ARG A 9 -16.44 -1.73 0.10
N GLU A 10 -17.51 -1.65 -0.71
CA GLU A 10 -18.05 -2.81 -1.39
C GLU A 10 -17.09 -3.37 -2.44
N LEU A 11 -16.40 -2.49 -3.19
CA LEU A 11 -15.39 -2.95 -4.14
C LEU A 11 -14.26 -3.71 -3.44
N ARG A 12 -13.88 -3.28 -2.25
CA ARG A 12 -12.81 -3.93 -1.51
C ARG A 12 -13.19 -5.30 -0.97
N THR A 13 -14.48 -5.58 -0.82
CA THR A 13 -14.90 -6.92 -0.39
C THR A 13 -14.66 -7.97 -1.48
N SER A 14 -14.57 -7.56 -2.75
CA SER A 14 -14.50 -8.50 -3.87
C SER A 14 -13.34 -8.24 -4.83
N SER A 15 -12.60 -7.13 -4.67
CA SER A 15 -11.57 -6.75 -5.63
C SER A 15 -10.43 -6.00 -4.96
N GLN A 16 -9.22 -6.17 -5.52
CA GLN A 16 -8.03 -5.42 -5.12
C GLN A 16 -7.64 -4.40 -6.20
N VAL A 17 -8.56 -4.05 -7.08
CA VAL A 17 -8.32 -3.04 -8.12
C VAL A 17 -7.91 -1.70 -7.47
N PRO A 18 -7.01 -0.93 -8.09
CA PRO A 18 -6.66 0.39 -7.58
C PRO A 18 -7.86 1.32 -7.55
N ILE A 19 -8.01 2.06 -6.46
CA ILE A 19 -9.12 2.98 -6.25
C ILE A 19 -8.58 4.34 -5.84
N ILE A 20 -9.03 5.40 -6.54
CA ILE A 20 -8.78 6.78 -6.15
C ILE A 20 -10.14 7.41 -5.81
N MET A 21 -10.24 7.95 -4.61
CA MET A 21 -11.45 8.66 -4.18
C MET A 21 -11.40 10.12 -4.58
N LEU A 22 -12.47 10.62 -5.18
CA LEU A 22 -12.60 12.03 -5.53
C LEU A 22 -13.69 12.65 -4.65
N SER A 23 -13.40 13.76 -4.00
CA SER A 23 -14.35 14.44 -3.11
C SER A 23 -14.54 15.88 -3.49
N ALA A 24 -15.74 16.40 -3.26
CA ALA A 24 -16.09 17.80 -3.54
C ALA A 24 -15.45 18.77 -2.54
N LYS A 25 -15.24 18.32 -1.31
CA LYS A 25 -14.55 19.13 -0.29
C LYS A 25 -13.73 18.21 0.58
N GLY A 26 -12.47 18.60 0.81
CA GLY A 26 -11.59 17.82 1.64
C GLY A 26 -11.53 18.38 3.05
N GLU A 27 -12.31 17.82 3.92
CA GLU A 27 -11.93 17.86 5.30
C GLU A 27 -10.95 16.71 5.52
N ILE A 28 -9.98 16.93 6.39
CA ILE A 28 -8.97 15.92 6.70
C ILE A 28 -9.62 14.61 7.14
N PHE A 29 -10.73 14.72 7.85
CA PHE A 29 -11.50 13.56 8.31
C PHE A 29 -12.00 12.69 7.14
N ASP A 30 -12.56 13.33 6.11
CA ASP A 30 -13.07 12.60 4.93
C ASP A 30 -11.95 11.94 4.15
N LYS A 31 -10.80 12.59 4.07
CA LYS A 31 -9.62 12.06 3.41
C LYS A 31 -9.14 10.77 4.08
N VAL A 32 -9.00 10.81 5.40
CA VAL A 32 -8.57 9.64 6.17
C VAL A 32 -9.61 8.52 6.07
N LEU A 33 -10.90 8.86 6.13
CA LEU A 33 -11.96 7.87 6.02
C LEU A 33 -11.91 7.15 4.67
N GLY A 34 -11.72 7.89 3.57
CA GLY A 34 -11.62 7.28 2.25
C GLY A 34 -10.48 6.28 2.17
N LEU A 35 -9.31 6.66 2.68
CA LEU A 35 -8.15 5.76 2.70
C LEU A 35 -8.37 4.56 3.61
N GLU A 36 -8.99 4.75 4.77
CA GLU A 36 -9.28 3.64 5.69
C GLU A 36 -10.27 2.62 5.11
N LEU A 37 -11.15 3.05 4.21
CA LEU A 37 -12.08 2.15 3.54
C LEU A 37 -11.44 1.35 2.40
N GLY A 38 -10.17 1.60 2.10
CA GLY A 38 -9.41 0.81 1.16
C GLY A 38 -8.97 1.53 -0.11
N ALA A 39 -9.22 2.83 -0.24
CA ALA A 39 -8.73 3.59 -1.38
C ALA A 39 -7.21 3.67 -1.36
N ASP A 40 -6.61 3.66 -2.54
CA ASP A 40 -5.15 3.80 -2.69
C ASP A 40 -4.73 5.26 -2.62
N ASP A 41 -5.61 6.17 -2.99
CA ASP A 41 -5.33 7.59 -2.96
C ASP A 41 -6.64 8.38 -2.87
N TYR A 42 -6.52 9.68 -2.67
CA TYR A 42 -7.65 10.56 -2.43
C TYR A 42 -7.35 11.94 -3.01
N MET A 43 -8.30 12.52 -3.73
CA MET A 43 -8.19 13.86 -4.28
C MET A 43 -9.38 14.71 -3.87
N ILE A 44 -9.14 16.01 -3.72
CA ILE A 44 -10.15 16.98 -3.33
C ILE A 44 -10.49 17.84 -4.54
N LYS A 45 -11.76 18.05 -4.80
CA LYS A 45 -12.23 18.98 -5.84
C LYS A 45 -12.18 20.42 -5.32
N PRO A 46 -11.86 21.42 -6.13
CA PRO A 46 -11.48 21.30 -7.53
C PRO A 46 -10.04 20.77 -7.67
N PHE A 47 -9.80 19.96 -8.68
CA PHE A 47 -8.46 19.42 -8.93
C PHE A 47 -8.03 19.76 -10.36
N ASP A 48 -6.71 19.85 -10.55
CA ASP A 48 -6.12 20.04 -11.86
C ASP A 48 -6.06 18.66 -12.55
N SER A 49 -6.39 18.63 -13.85
CA SER A 49 -6.30 17.37 -14.61
C SER A 49 -4.89 16.79 -14.61
N LYS A 50 -3.86 17.63 -14.55
CA LYS A 50 -2.48 17.16 -14.44
C LYS A 50 -2.23 16.44 -13.12
N GLU A 51 -2.81 16.96 -12.04
CA GLU A 51 -2.71 16.31 -10.73
C GLU A 51 -3.40 14.95 -10.75
N LEU A 52 -4.59 14.86 -11.36
CA LEU A 52 -5.30 13.59 -11.48
C LEU A 52 -4.47 12.57 -12.25
N VAL A 53 -3.89 12.98 -13.38
CA VAL A 53 -3.06 12.07 -14.20
C VAL A 53 -1.85 11.61 -13.39
N ALA A 54 -1.19 12.49 -12.66
CA ALA A 54 -0.03 12.13 -11.83
C ALA A 54 -0.40 11.10 -10.76
N ARG A 55 -1.55 11.28 -10.11
CA ARG A 55 -2.01 10.34 -9.09
C ARG A 55 -2.41 8.99 -9.67
N VAL A 56 -3.07 8.99 -10.83
CA VAL A 56 -3.41 7.75 -11.52
C VAL A 56 -2.14 6.99 -11.89
N LYS A 57 -1.14 7.67 -12.45
CA LYS A 57 0.14 7.03 -12.77
C LYS A 57 0.83 6.48 -11.54
N ALA A 58 0.81 7.23 -10.44
CA ALA A 58 1.43 6.77 -9.19
C ALA A 58 0.76 5.50 -8.67
N VAL A 59 -0.56 5.46 -8.68
CA VAL A 59 -1.32 4.31 -8.18
C VAL A 59 -1.16 3.09 -9.09
N LEU A 60 -1.05 3.31 -10.40
CA LEU A 60 -0.89 2.22 -11.37
C LEU A 60 0.55 1.77 -11.54
N ARG A 61 1.50 2.49 -10.97
CA ARG A 61 2.91 2.11 -11.08
C ARG A 61 3.10 0.68 -10.60
N ARG A 62 3.75 -0.15 -11.43
CA ARG A 62 3.98 -1.57 -11.23
C ARG A 62 2.73 -2.47 -11.30
N TYR A 63 1.53 -1.93 -11.06
CA TYR A 63 0.32 -2.74 -11.14
C TYR A 63 0.10 -3.30 -12.54
N GLN A 64 0.41 -2.50 -13.56
CA GLN A 64 0.23 -2.89 -14.97
C GLN A 64 1.40 -3.69 -15.54
N VAL A 65 2.44 -3.90 -14.78
CA VAL A 65 3.49 -4.82 -15.20
C VAL A 65 2.90 -6.22 -15.06
N ALA A 66 2.24 -6.66 -16.14
CA ALA A 66 1.63 -7.97 -16.13
C ALA A 66 2.70 -9.00 -15.82
N PRO A 67 2.52 -9.79 -14.77
CA PRO A 67 3.47 -10.85 -14.51
C PRO A 67 3.39 -11.83 -15.66
N ALA A 68 4.51 -12.02 -16.35
CA ALA A 68 4.60 -13.11 -17.27
C ALA A 68 4.32 -14.38 -16.47
N PRO A 69 3.47 -15.28 -16.96
CA PRO A 69 3.28 -16.55 -16.27
C PRO A 69 4.62 -17.26 -16.22
N SER A 70 5.25 -17.23 -15.08
CA SER A 70 6.51 -17.94 -14.91
C SER A 70 6.23 -19.33 -14.39
N ALA A 71 6.98 -20.28 -14.87
CA ALA A 71 6.88 -21.65 -14.42
C ALA A 71 7.37 -21.84 -12.98
N SER A 72 7.93 -20.80 -12.36
CA SER A 72 8.43 -20.86 -11.00
C SER A 72 7.91 -19.67 -10.22
N GLU A 73 7.13 -19.95 -9.20
CA GLU A 73 6.59 -18.93 -8.31
C GLU A 73 7.67 -18.21 -7.50
N GLN A 74 8.88 -18.74 -7.49
CA GLN A 74 9.99 -18.24 -6.71
C GLN A 74 10.98 -17.43 -7.51
N GLN A 75 10.69 -17.15 -8.79
CA GLN A 75 11.55 -16.29 -9.60
C GLN A 75 10.99 -14.88 -9.60
N GLY A 76 11.90 -13.90 -9.57
CA GLY A 76 11.55 -12.51 -9.62
C GLY A 76 11.78 -11.79 -8.30
N GLU A 77 11.12 -10.66 -8.12
CA GLU A 77 11.26 -9.83 -6.94
C GLU A 77 10.37 -10.35 -5.81
N TYR A 78 10.95 -11.03 -4.85
CA TYR A 78 10.22 -11.50 -3.68
C TYR A 78 11.12 -11.50 -2.45
N VAL A 79 10.48 -11.49 -1.28
CA VAL A 79 11.16 -11.67 0.00
C VAL A 79 10.47 -12.77 0.77
N GLU A 80 11.26 -13.53 1.53
CA GLU A 80 10.74 -14.64 2.33
C GLU A 80 11.29 -14.54 3.75
N TYR A 81 10.37 -14.60 4.72
CA TYR A 81 10.67 -14.66 6.13
C TYR A 81 9.82 -15.76 6.77
N PRO A 82 10.10 -16.17 8.00
CA PRO A 82 9.25 -17.17 8.64
C PRO A 82 7.78 -16.78 8.59
N ASP A 83 6.96 -17.63 8.01
CA ASP A 83 5.51 -17.44 7.83
C ASP A 83 5.11 -16.21 7.01
N LEU A 84 6.02 -15.67 6.19
CA LEU A 84 5.71 -14.53 5.34
C LEU A 84 6.48 -14.63 4.02
N ILE A 85 5.75 -14.60 2.90
CA ILE A 85 6.34 -14.46 1.57
C ILE A 85 5.63 -13.30 0.88
N VAL A 86 6.38 -12.31 0.44
CA VAL A 86 5.85 -11.18 -0.33
C VAL A 86 6.48 -11.21 -1.70
N ASN A 87 5.67 -11.37 -2.72
CA ASN A 87 6.15 -11.48 -4.10
C ASN A 87 5.62 -10.29 -4.91
N LEU A 88 6.51 -9.41 -5.34
CA LEU A 88 6.16 -8.23 -6.12
C LEU A 88 5.94 -8.58 -7.59
N THR A 89 6.55 -9.65 -8.08
CA THR A 89 6.42 -10.04 -9.48
C THR A 89 4.99 -10.46 -9.82
N ASN A 90 4.35 -11.22 -8.93
CA ASN A 90 2.97 -11.68 -9.14
C ASN A 90 1.97 -11.03 -8.17
N TYR A 91 2.39 -10.05 -7.40
CA TYR A 91 1.54 -9.34 -6.43
C TYR A 91 0.81 -10.29 -5.48
N SER A 92 1.58 -11.18 -4.86
CA SER A 92 1.00 -12.12 -3.89
C SER A 92 1.67 -11.99 -2.53
N VAL A 93 0.88 -12.27 -1.49
CA VAL A 93 1.37 -12.32 -0.11
C VAL A 93 0.85 -13.62 0.50
N ILE A 94 1.77 -14.38 1.09
CA ILE A 94 1.42 -15.57 1.86
C ILE A 94 1.84 -15.33 3.30
N TYR A 95 0.88 -15.38 4.20
CA TYR A 95 1.09 -15.13 5.62
C TYR A 95 0.52 -16.28 6.43
N MET A 96 1.35 -16.89 7.28
CA MET A 96 0.97 -18.03 8.11
C MET A 96 0.37 -19.19 7.27
N GLY A 97 0.92 -19.37 6.06
CA GLY A 97 0.47 -20.42 5.15
C GLY A 97 -0.77 -20.10 4.34
N HIS A 98 -1.33 -18.91 4.50
CA HIS A 98 -2.54 -18.48 3.79
C HIS A 98 -2.27 -17.32 2.86
N SER A 99 -2.93 -17.32 1.70
CA SER A 99 -2.87 -16.18 0.79
C SER A 99 -3.63 -15.01 1.40
N VAL A 100 -3.01 -13.84 1.42
CA VAL A 100 -3.63 -12.60 1.92
C VAL A 100 -3.79 -11.64 0.76
N GLU A 101 -4.99 -11.19 0.51
CA GLU A 101 -5.26 -10.23 -0.53
C GLU A 101 -5.13 -8.82 0.04
N MET A 102 -4.49 -7.94 -0.73
CA MET A 102 -4.35 -6.55 -0.35
C MET A 102 -4.22 -5.67 -1.59
N PRO A 103 -4.65 -4.40 -1.49
CA PRO A 103 -4.49 -3.46 -2.61
C PRO A 103 -3.03 -3.29 -2.99
N PRO A 104 -2.76 -2.92 -4.27
CA PRO A 104 -1.38 -2.85 -4.77
C PRO A 104 -0.43 -2.00 -3.93
N LYS A 105 -0.86 -0.83 -3.48
CA LYS A 105 0.03 0.06 -2.72
C LYS A 105 0.38 -0.50 -1.35
N GLU A 106 -0.51 -1.25 -0.72
CA GLU A 106 -0.19 -1.93 0.53
C GLU A 106 0.89 -2.99 0.32
N LEU A 107 0.74 -3.78 -0.74
CA LEU A 107 1.69 -4.82 -1.07
C LEU A 107 3.06 -4.24 -1.42
N GLU A 108 3.08 -3.19 -2.25
CA GLU A 108 4.33 -2.52 -2.62
C GLU A 108 5.05 -1.93 -1.42
N LEU A 109 4.29 -1.33 -0.49
CA LEU A 109 4.86 -0.78 0.74
C LEU A 109 5.45 -1.89 1.62
N LEU A 110 4.72 -2.98 1.80
CA LEU A 110 5.21 -4.13 2.56
C LEU A 110 6.48 -4.69 1.95
N TYR A 111 6.48 -4.89 0.64
CA TYR A 111 7.65 -5.41 -0.06
C TYR A 111 8.85 -4.49 0.11
N PHE A 112 8.65 -3.18 -0.07
CA PHE A 112 9.74 -2.21 0.02
C PHE A 112 10.39 -2.25 1.39
N LEU A 113 9.60 -2.27 2.44
CA LEU A 113 10.12 -2.35 3.81
C LEU A 113 10.82 -3.69 4.06
N ALA A 114 10.20 -4.78 3.65
CA ALA A 114 10.74 -6.11 3.89
C ALA A 114 11.99 -6.43 3.06
N ALA A 115 12.14 -5.77 1.91
CA ALA A 115 13.33 -5.94 1.07
C ALA A 115 14.57 -5.24 1.65
N SER A 116 14.38 -4.34 2.62
CA SER A 116 15.47 -3.66 3.30
C SER A 116 15.27 -3.80 4.82
N PRO A 117 15.43 -5.01 5.36
CA PRO A 117 15.14 -5.26 6.76
C PRO A 117 16.03 -4.45 7.69
N ASN A 118 15.46 -4.03 8.80
CA ASN A 118 16.12 -3.24 9.85
C ASN A 118 16.55 -1.84 9.40
N GLN A 119 16.16 -1.40 8.19
CA GLN A 119 16.41 -0.05 7.73
C GLN A 119 15.19 0.83 8.01
N VAL A 120 15.44 1.99 8.61
CA VAL A 120 14.38 2.97 8.88
C VAL A 120 14.17 3.86 7.66
N PHE A 121 12.91 4.02 7.27
CA PHE A 121 12.52 4.93 6.18
C PHE A 121 11.59 5.99 6.76
N THR A 122 11.81 7.25 6.36
CA THR A 122 10.88 8.32 6.72
C THR A 122 9.58 8.18 5.93
N ARG A 123 8.51 8.81 6.44
CA ARG A 123 7.23 8.79 5.72
C ARG A 123 7.37 9.43 4.33
N GLU A 124 8.17 10.48 4.22
CA GLU A 124 8.44 11.14 2.95
C GLU A 124 9.16 10.21 1.98
N GLN A 125 10.15 9.47 2.45
CA GLN A 125 10.85 8.49 1.63
C GLN A 125 9.91 7.40 1.13
N LEU A 126 9.04 6.90 1.99
CA LEU A 126 8.08 5.87 1.61
C LEU A 126 7.06 6.40 0.61
N LEU A 127 6.57 7.62 0.83
CA LEU A 127 5.65 8.26 -0.11
C LEU A 127 6.29 8.40 -1.48
N ASP A 128 7.54 8.85 -1.51
CA ASP A 128 8.31 9.07 -2.73
C ASP A 128 8.54 7.76 -3.49
N HIS A 129 8.96 6.71 -2.79
CA HIS A 129 9.27 5.42 -3.42
C HIS A 129 8.03 4.68 -3.90
N ILE A 130 6.93 4.76 -3.16
CA ILE A 130 5.73 3.97 -3.47
C ILE A 130 4.78 4.74 -4.39
N TRP A 131 4.57 6.03 -4.13
CA TRP A 131 3.68 6.87 -4.93
C TRP A 131 4.41 7.69 -6.00
N GLY A 132 5.69 7.96 -5.80
CA GLY A 132 6.52 8.69 -6.75
C GLY A 132 6.78 10.13 -6.32
N TYR A 133 7.91 10.67 -6.75
CA TYR A 133 8.33 12.02 -6.33
C TYR A 133 7.44 13.13 -6.88
N GLU A 134 6.65 12.85 -7.92
CA GLU A 134 5.69 13.81 -8.46
C GLU A 134 4.38 13.81 -7.68
N TYR A 135 4.23 12.90 -6.74
CA TYR A 135 3.02 12.79 -5.94
C TYR A 135 2.96 13.93 -4.93
N ILE A 136 1.88 14.74 -5.02
CA ILE A 136 1.65 15.85 -4.10
C ILE A 136 0.59 15.41 -3.10
N GLY A 137 0.96 14.44 -2.27
CA GLY A 137 0.05 13.87 -1.30
C GLY A 137 0.48 14.14 0.14
N ASP A 138 -0.37 13.71 1.04
CA ASP A 138 -0.12 13.81 2.47
C ASP A 138 0.61 12.56 2.95
N THR A 139 1.63 12.73 3.79
CA THR A 139 2.34 11.60 4.39
C THR A 139 1.45 10.71 5.23
N ARG A 140 0.28 11.19 5.66
CA ARG A 140 -0.71 10.35 6.34
C ARG A 140 -1.18 9.19 5.50
N THR A 141 -1.09 9.28 4.18
CA THR A 141 -1.37 8.16 3.29
C THR A 141 -0.52 6.95 3.66
N VAL A 142 0.76 7.18 3.96
CA VAL A 142 1.65 6.12 4.43
C VAL A 142 1.16 5.53 5.74
N ASP A 143 0.81 6.37 6.70
CA ASP A 143 0.37 5.91 8.03
C ASP A 143 -0.88 5.03 7.93
N VAL A 144 -1.84 5.41 7.09
CA VAL A 144 -3.07 4.63 6.89
C VAL A 144 -2.76 3.29 6.24
N HIS A 145 -1.86 3.26 5.26
CA HIS A 145 -1.47 2.01 4.61
C HIS A 145 -0.72 1.09 5.59
N ILE A 146 0.13 1.64 6.44
CA ILE A 146 0.79 0.87 7.49
C ILE A 146 -0.23 0.26 8.45
N LYS A 147 -1.23 1.05 8.85
CA LYS A 147 -2.30 0.57 9.74
C LYS A 147 -3.03 -0.62 9.11
N ARG A 148 -3.39 -0.50 7.83
CA ARG A 148 -4.07 -1.59 7.11
C ARG A 148 -3.20 -2.82 6.97
N LEU A 149 -1.89 -2.64 6.75
CA LEU A 149 -0.95 -3.76 6.72
C LEU A 149 -0.93 -4.49 8.06
N ARG A 150 -0.85 -3.74 9.15
CA ARG A 150 -0.80 -4.32 10.50
C ARG A 150 -2.09 -5.05 10.87
N GLU A 151 -3.20 -4.68 10.28
CA GLU A 151 -4.46 -5.40 10.48
C GLU A 151 -4.46 -6.75 9.76
N LYS A 152 -3.77 -6.85 8.64
CA LYS A 152 -3.70 -8.07 7.83
C LYS A 152 -2.53 -8.96 8.20
N ILE A 153 -1.39 -8.37 8.53
CA ILE A 153 -0.14 -9.06 8.85
C ILE A 153 0.25 -8.68 10.27
N LYS A 154 -0.07 -9.55 11.21
CA LYS A 154 0.26 -9.31 12.62
C LYS A 154 1.73 -9.57 12.87
N ASP A 155 2.28 -8.93 13.89
CA ASP A 155 3.68 -9.10 14.24
C ASP A 155 4.01 -10.56 14.52
N HIS A 156 5.16 -10.98 14.04
CA HIS A 156 5.68 -12.33 14.22
C HIS A 156 6.84 -12.32 15.21
N ASN A 157 7.14 -13.48 15.77
CA ASN A 157 8.28 -13.59 16.68
C ASN A 157 9.61 -13.27 16.01
N SER A 158 9.70 -13.50 14.69
CA SER A 158 10.93 -13.30 13.92
C SER A 158 11.00 -11.96 13.19
N TRP A 159 9.90 -11.26 13.05
CA TRP A 159 9.84 -9.99 12.31
C TRP A 159 8.63 -9.17 12.75
N ALA A 160 8.68 -7.86 12.47
CA ALA A 160 7.58 -6.98 12.78
C ALA A 160 7.69 -5.70 11.95
N ILE A 161 6.54 -5.09 11.61
CA ILE A 161 6.52 -3.73 11.06
C ILE A 161 6.54 -2.80 12.25
N THR A 162 7.63 -2.07 12.44
CA THR A 162 7.88 -1.29 13.64
C THR A 162 7.82 0.20 13.35
N THR A 163 7.15 0.95 14.20
CA THR A 163 7.15 2.42 14.17
C THR A 163 8.41 2.92 14.87
N VAL A 164 9.15 3.80 14.20
CA VAL A 164 10.26 4.52 14.82
C VAL A 164 9.75 5.93 15.09
N TRP A 165 9.41 6.20 16.33
CA TRP A 165 8.72 7.43 16.73
C TRP A 165 9.49 8.68 16.32
N GLY A 166 8.80 9.61 15.68
CA GLY A 166 9.38 10.85 15.20
C GLY A 166 10.18 10.72 13.91
N ILE A 167 10.34 9.51 13.36
CA ILE A 167 11.14 9.29 12.15
C ILE A 167 10.31 8.60 11.05
N GLY A 168 9.84 7.38 11.28
CA GLY A 168 9.11 6.64 10.27
C GLY A 168 8.89 5.19 10.64
N TYR A 169 9.19 4.29 9.68
CA TYR A 169 8.88 2.85 9.82
C TYR A 169 10.04 2.00 9.38
N LYS A 170 10.08 0.78 9.88
CA LYS A 170 11.02 -0.23 9.42
C LYS A 170 10.38 -1.62 9.49
N PHE A 171 10.91 -2.53 8.70
CA PHE A 171 10.62 -3.96 8.84
C PHE A 171 11.73 -4.54 9.71
N GLU A 172 11.42 -4.81 10.96
CA GLU A 172 12.39 -5.32 11.91
C GLU A 172 12.49 -6.82 11.82
N VAL A 173 13.69 -7.33 11.65
CA VAL A 173 13.96 -8.77 11.72
C VAL A 173 14.65 -9.03 13.04
N LYS A 174 14.03 -9.85 13.85
CA LYS A 174 14.52 -10.20 15.17
C LYS A 174 15.41 -11.42 15.07
N ARG A 175 16.50 -11.40 15.80
CA ARG A 175 17.42 -12.53 15.89
C ARG A 175 17.24 -13.27 17.19
#